data_55fe51bd76bfa1f7330131de6691f543
#
_entry.id   55fe51bd76bfa1f7330131de6691f543
#
_cell.length_a   1.000
_cell.length_b   1.000
_cell.length_c   1.000
_cell.angle_alpha   90.00
_cell.angle_beta   90.00
_cell.angle_gamma   90.00
#
_symmetry.space_group_name_H-M   'P 1'
#
loop_
_entity.id
_entity.type
_entity.pdbx_description
1 polymer ?
#
loop_
_entity_poly.entity_id
_entity_poly.type
_entity_poly.pdbx_seq_one_letter_code
_entity_poly.pdbx_strand_id
1 'polypeptide(L)'
;MKTAAIELNPQVLVACRGWFKLAAENSRLQVVLADAAQEIQNPKWWGTVDALQVDLYDHEAAAPVLDSLPFYNHCRRLLTPEGCMTVNLFGRASSFVRSVEKMSAAFGKDAIWAFKPTREGNTVVLAQHTPSRPKRDVLMARADRIEFEWGLPASKWVRVFKPMLS
;
A
#
# COMPACT_ATOMS: atom_id res chain seq x y z
N MET A 1 -9.09 -0.43 -15.51
CA MET A 1 -8.31 -0.90 -14.36
C MET A 1 -8.62 -2.37 -14.11
N LYS A 2 -7.59 -3.18 -13.87
CA LYS A 2 -7.71 -4.57 -13.39
C LYS A 2 -7.25 -4.60 -11.94
N THR A 3 -7.92 -5.40 -11.12
CA THR A 3 -7.61 -5.53 -9.69
C THR A 3 -7.40 -7.00 -9.35
N ALA A 4 -6.33 -7.31 -8.63
CA ALA A 4 -6.13 -8.60 -8.00
C ALA A 4 -6.09 -8.40 -6.48
N ALA A 5 -6.87 -9.18 -5.74
CA ALA A 5 -6.83 -9.25 -4.29
C ALA A 5 -6.19 -10.58 -3.89
N ILE A 6 -5.22 -10.53 -2.98
CA ILE A 6 -4.61 -11.73 -2.40
C ILE A 6 -5.12 -11.84 -0.97
N GLU A 7 -5.70 -12.96 -0.61
CA GLU A 7 -6.27 -13.23 0.71
C GLU A 7 -5.82 -14.63 1.17
N LEU A 8 -5.34 -14.70 2.40
CA LEU A 8 -4.88 -15.96 2.98
C LEU A 8 -6.04 -16.81 3.51
N ASN A 9 -7.03 -16.16 4.11
CA ASN A 9 -8.10 -16.85 4.84
C ASN A 9 -9.35 -17.03 3.95
N PRO A 10 -9.72 -18.27 3.57
CA PRO A 10 -10.90 -18.50 2.76
C PRO A 10 -12.21 -18.05 3.41
N GLN A 11 -12.26 -18.00 4.76
CA GLN A 11 -13.45 -17.53 5.48
C GLN A 11 -13.70 -16.03 5.27
N VAL A 12 -12.62 -15.24 5.13
CA VAL A 12 -12.74 -13.81 4.76
C VAL A 12 -13.38 -13.66 3.39
N LEU A 13 -12.97 -14.46 2.41
CA LEU A 13 -13.59 -14.44 1.09
C LEU A 13 -15.09 -14.82 1.14
N VAL A 14 -15.44 -15.84 1.93
CA VAL A 14 -16.84 -16.25 2.14
C VAL A 14 -17.64 -15.09 2.76
N ALA A 15 -17.12 -14.45 3.79
CA ALA A 15 -17.75 -13.31 4.43
C ALA A 15 -17.91 -12.13 3.46
N CYS A 16 -16.87 -11.82 2.67
CA CYS A 16 -16.90 -10.74 1.69
C CYS A 16 -17.98 -10.98 0.62
N ARG A 17 -18.15 -12.21 0.16
CA ARG A 17 -19.19 -12.55 -0.82
C ARG A 17 -20.58 -12.53 -0.21
N GLY A 18 -20.74 -13.10 1.00
CA GLY A 18 -22.04 -13.21 1.66
C GLY A 18 -22.59 -11.90 2.22
N TRP A 19 -21.73 -11.09 2.86
CA TRP A 19 -22.15 -9.93 3.65
C TRP A 19 -21.78 -8.59 3.01
N PHE A 20 -20.64 -8.53 2.29
CA PHE A 20 -20.11 -7.28 1.73
C PHE A 20 -20.32 -7.19 0.21
N LYS A 21 -21.08 -8.12 -0.39
CA LYS A 21 -21.45 -8.11 -1.82
C LYS A 21 -20.23 -8.06 -2.76
N LEU A 22 -19.12 -8.70 -2.37
CA LEU A 22 -17.96 -8.82 -3.25
C LEU A 22 -18.43 -9.49 -4.56
N ALA A 23 -18.21 -8.81 -5.68
CA ALA A 23 -18.61 -9.30 -6.99
C ALA A 23 -17.89 -10.61 -7.34
N ALA A 24 -18.51 -11.41 -8.19
CA ALA A 24 -17.85 -12.55 -8.79
C ALA A 24 -16.63 -12.11 -9.61
N GLU A 25 -15.65 -12.99 -9.68
CA GLU A 25 -14.45 -12.77 -10.51
C GLU A 25 -14.83 -12.56 -11.98
N ASN A 26 -14.10 -11.71 -12.65
CA ASN A 26 -14.29 -11.38 -14.04
C ASN A 26 -12.97 -10.86 -14.66
N SER A 27 -13.00 -10.35 -15.89
CA SER A 27 -11.81 -9.83 -16.56
C SER A 27 -11.14 -8.63 -15.86
N ARG A 28 -11.79 -8.02 -14.87
CA ARG A 28 -11.32 -6.85 -14.13
C ARG A 28 -11.04 -7.13 -12.65
N LEU A 29 -11.57 -8.21 -12.09
CA LEU A 29 -11.41 -8.59 -10.68
C LEU A 29 -10.98 -10.05 -10.57
N GLN A 30 -9.86 -10.29 -9.93
CA GLN A 30 -9.35 -11.61 -9.56
C GLN A 30 -9.15 -11.66 -8.04
N VAL A 31 -9.52 -12.78 -7.41
CA VAL A 31 -9.19 -13.08 -6.01
C VAL A 31 -8.30 -14.31 -5.96
N VAL A 32 -7.13 -14.18 -5.36
CA VAL A 32 -6.15 -15.26 -5.21
C VAL A 32 -6.11 -15.69 -3.75
N LEU A 33 -6.52 -16.91 -3.46
CA LEU A 33 -6.36 -17.50 -2.12
C LEU A 33 -4.93 -18.02 -1.99
N ALA A 34 -4.07 -17.23 -1.35
CA ALA A 34 -2.67 -17.53 -1.16
C ALA A 34 -2.05 -16.69 -0.03
N ASP A 35 -0.90 -17.13 0.46
CA ASP A 35 -0.03 -16.29 1.28
C ASP A 35 0.57 -15.18 0.40
N ALA A 36 0.31 -13.93 0.79
CA ALA A 36 0.80 -12.76 0.07
C ALA A 36 2.34 -12.75 -0.06
N ALA A 37 3.08 -13.18 0.97
CA ALA A 37 4.54 -13.22 0.94
C ALA A 37 5.09 -14.23 -0.08
N GLN A 38 4.33 -15.27 -0.39
CA GLN A 38 4.65 -16.24 -1.43
C GLN A 38 4.18 -15.77 -2.80
N GLU A 39 2.92 -15.30 -2.91
CA GLU A 39 2.33 -14.93 -4.19
C GLU A 39 3.03 -13.74 -4.86
N ILE A 40 3.56 -12.77 -4.10
CA ILE A 40 4.32 -11.65 -4.66
C ILE A 40 5.67 -12.08 -5.29
N GLN A 41 6.13 -13.30 -5.07
CA GLN A 41 7.32 -13.84 -5.72
C GLN A 41 7.04 -14.41 -7.11
N ASN A 42 5.76 -14.53 -7.50
CA ASN A 42 5.37 -15.07 -8.79
C ASN A 42 5.73 -14.10 -9.92
N PRO A 43 6.54 -14.54 -10.90
CA PRO A 43 7.00 -13.70 -12.01
C PRO A 43 5.88 -13.06 -12.84
N LYS A 44 4.68 -13.65 -12.83
CA LYS A 44 3.52 -13.09 -13.57
C LYS A 44 3.17 -11.65 -13.17
N TRP A 45 3.54 -11.23 -11.95
CA TRP A 45 3.24 -9.91 -11.42
C TRP A 45 4.36 -8.88 -11.64
N TRP A 46 5.56 -9.32 -12.00
CA TRP A 46 6.72 -8.42 -12.06
C TRP A 46 6.57 -7.31 -13.10
N GLY A 47 6.74 -6.07 -12.67
CA GLY A 47 6.66 -4.89 -13.53
C GLY A 47 5.25 -4.62 -14.09
N THR A 48 4.20 -5.19 -13.48
CA THR A 48 2.82 -5.07 -14.01
C THR A 48 1.86 -4.30 -13.11
N VAL A 49 2.29 -3.95 -11.90
CA VAL A 49 1.42 -3.38 -10.86
C VAL A 49 1.63 -1.87 -10.78
N ASP A 50 0.59 -1.08 -11.06
CA ASP A 50 0.63 0.39 -10.96
C ASP A 50 0.39 0.86 -9.52
N ALA A 51 -0.48 0.16 -8.78
CA ALA A 51 -0.79 0.48 -7.38
C ALA A 51 -0.88 -0.81 -6.56
N LEU A 52 0.03 -0.96 -5.60
CA LEU A 52 0.07 -2.05 -4.65
C LEU A 52 -0.41 -1.55 -3.29
N GLN A 53 -1.46 -2.14 -2.75
CA GLN A 53 -1.94 -1.87 -1.40
C GLN A 53 -1.61 -3.03 -0.50
N VAL A 54 -0.90 -2.76 0.61
CA VAL A 54 -0.49 -3.75 1.60
C VAL A 54 -1.17 -3.44 2.92
N ASP A 55 -2.05 -4.34 3.34
CA ASP A 55 -2.79 -4.25 4.61
C ASP A 55 -2.83 -5.66 5.21
N LEU A 56 -1.71 -6.08 5.81
CA LEU A 56 -1.48 -7.44 6.29
C LEU A 56 -1.38 -7.44 7.81
N TYR A 57 -2.31 -8.15 8.45
CA TYR A 57 -2.32 -8.37 9.89
C TYR A 57 -2.78 -9.79 10.19
N ASP A 58 -2.26 -10.37 11.27
CA ASP A 58 -2.77 -11.60 11.85
C ASP A 58 -3.81 -11.29 12.97
N HIS A 59 -4.28 -12.33 13.64
CA HIS A 59 -5.25 -12.24 14.72
C HIS A 59 -4.72 -11.50 15.97
N GLU A 60 -3.42 -11.29 16.07
CA GLU A 60 -2.77 -10.52 17.15
C GLU A 60 -2.43 -9.09 16.71
N ALA A 61 -2.94 -8.64 15.57
CA ALA A 61 -2.58 -7.38 14.93
C ALA A 61 -1.07 -7.25 14.70
N ALA A 62 -0.38 -8.38 14.50
CA ALA A 62 1.02 -8.46 14.15
C ALA A 62 1.18 -8.77 12.65
N ALA A 63 2.23 -8.27 12.05
CA ALA A 63 2.57 -8.55 10.67
C ALA A 63 4.09 -8.72 10.53
N PRO A 64 4.66 -9.87 10.98
CA PRO A 64 6.11 -10.09 10.93
C PRO A 64 6.71 -9.90 9.53
N VAL A 65 5.93 -10.16 8.49
CA VAL A 65 6.34 -9.97 7.09
C VAL A 65 6.66 -8.51 6.77
N LEU A 66 6.03 -7.55 7.45
CA LEU A 66 6.30 -6.12 7.28
C LEU A 66 7.65 -5.68 7.88
N ASP A 67 8.31 -6.53 8.65
CA ASP A 67 9.68 -6.32 9.13
C ASP A 67 10.73 -7.00 8.22
N SER A 68 10.33 -7.49 7.04
CA SER A 68 11.16 -8.25 6.11
C SER A 68 11.65 -7.41 4.93
N LEU A 69 12.95 -7.20 4.82
CA LEU A 69 13.55 -6.55 3.63
C LEU A 69 13.29 -7.35 2.33
N PRO A 70 13.41 -8.69 2.29
CA PRO A 70 13.03 -9.46 1.11
C PRO A 70 11.60 -9.22 0.65
N PHE A 71 10.64 -9.10 1.57
CA PHE A 71 9.25 -8.79 1.24
C PHE A 71 9.15 -7.45 0.47
N TYR A 72 9.75 -6.38 0.97
CA TYR A 72 9.71 -5.09 0.30
C TYR A 72 10.47 -5.07 -1.03
N ASN A 73 11.55 -5.85 -1.17
CA ASN A 73 12.23 -6.03 -2.45
C ASN A 73 11.31 -6.71 -3.48
N HIS A 74 10.55 -7.73 -3.07
CA HIS A 74 9.55 -8.36 -3.94
C HIS A 74 8.42 -7.38 -4.28
N CYS A 75 7.88 -6.64 -3.31
CA CYS A 75 6.87 -5.61 -3.56
C CYS A 75 7.34 -4.60 -4.61
N ARG A 76 8.57 -4.10 -4.48
CA ARG A 76 9.14 -3.17 -5.48
C ARG A 76 9.22 -3.79 -6.86
N ARG A 77 9.60 -5.08 -6.96
CA ARG A 77 9.71 -5.80 -8.24
C ARG A 77 8.38 -5.95 -8.97
N LEU A 78 7.25 -5.95 -8.25
CA LEU A 78 5.92 -5.99 -8.86
C LEU A 78 5.60 -4.72 -9.62
N LEU A 79 6.11 -3.57 -9.15
CA LEU A 79 5.67 -2.26 -9.61
C LEU A 79 6.19 -1.93 -11.01
N THR A 80 5.31 -1.27 -11.78
CA THR A 80 5.74 -0.54 -12.98
C THR A 80 6.67 0.62 -12.60
N PRO A 81 7.42 1.23 -13.55
CA PRO A 81 8.29 2.39 -13.26
C PRO A 81 7.56 3.56 -12.58
N GLU A 82 6.28 3.79 -12.92
CA GLU A 82 5.43 4.84 -12.32
C GLU A 82 4.63 4.31 -11.12
N GLY A 83 4.75 3.02 -10.82
CA GLY A 83 3.98 2.35 -9.78
C GLY A 83 4.35 2.78 -8.36
N CYS A 84 3.41 2.63 -7.45
CA CYS A 84 3.61 2.90 -6.04
C CYS A 84 3.00 1.80 -5.16
N MET A 85 3.56 1.67 -3.96
CA MET A 85 3.03 0.83 -2.90
C MET A 85 2.54 1.71 -1.76
N THR A 86 1.38 1.39 -1.19
CA THR A 86 0.93 1.90 0.10
C THR A 86 0.89 0.78 1.11
N VAL A 87 1.36 1.04 2.32
CA VAL A 87 1.33 0.08 3.44
C VAL A 87 0.61 0.73 4.61
N ASN A 88 -0.38 0.04 5.16
CA ASN A 88 -0.96 0.41 6.44
C ASN A 88 -0.09 -0.20 7.55
N LEU A 89 0.58 0.64 8.32
CA LEU A 89 1.39 0.22 9.47
C LEU A 89 0.63 0.53 10.76
N PHE A 90 0.49 -0.48 11.59
CA PHE A 90 -0.11 -0.36 12.91
C PHE A 90 0.91 -0.71 13.98
N GLY A 91 0.92 0.02 15.08
CA GLY A 91 1.71 -0.35 16.24
C GLY A 91 2.58 0.78 16.80
N ARG A 92 3.42 0.39 17.75
CA ARG A 92 4.27 1.32 18.52
C ARG A 92 5.41 1.85 17.67
N ALA A 93 5.97 2.98 18.08
CA ALA A 93 7.03 3.69 17.36
C ALA A 93 8.20 2.80 16.90
N SER A 94 8.59 1.79 17.66
CA SER A 94 9.70 0.89 17.32
C SER A 94 9.40 -0.04 16.12
N SER A 95 8.18 -0.59 16.01
CA SER A 95 7.79 -1.43 14.87
C SER A 95 7.66 -0.59 13.61
N PHE A 96 7.05 0.58 13.71
CA PHE A 96 6.96 1.54 12.60
C PHE A 96 8.34 1.89 12.05
N VAL A 97 9.30 2.24 12.91
CA VAL A 97 10.66 2.61 12.49
C VAL A 97 11.32 1.45 11.74
N ARG A 98 11.26 0.21 12.27
CA ARG A 98 11.84 -0.97 11.62
C ARG A 98 11.25 -1.20 10.22
N SER A 99 9.92 -1.14 10.09
CA SER A 99 9.26 -1.33 8.80
C SER A 99 9.68 -0.25 7.80
N VAL A 100 9.73 1.02 8.22
CA VAL A 100 10.16 2.14 7.37
C VAL A 100 11.64 2.02 6.97
N GLU A 101 12.52 1.55 7.86
CA GLU A 101 13.91 1.28 7.52
C GLU A 101 14.05 0.22 6.42
N LYS A 102 13.25 -0.88 6.49
CA LYS A 102 13.23 -1.92 5.47
C LYS A 102 12.66 -1.39 4.15
N MET A 103 11.58 -0.61 4.21
CA MET A 103 11.04 0.05 3.01
C MET A 103 12.06 0.98 2.37
N SER A 104 12.75 1.80 3.18
CA SER A 104 13.79 2.71 2.70
C SER A 104 14.99 1.99 2.10
N ALA A 105 15.35 0.84 2.65
CA ALA A 105 16.41 0.00 2.09
C ALA A 105 16.02 -0.61 0.73
N ALA A 106 14.74 -0.99 0.55
CA ALA A 106 14.25 -1.58 -0.69
C ALA A 106 13.98 -0.54 -1.80
N PHE A 107 13.38 0.60 -1.45
CA PHE A 107 12.88 1.59 -2.42
C PHE A 107 13.80 2.82 -2.57
N GLY A 108 14.67 3.06 -1.60
CA GLY A 108 15.44 4.29 -1.47
C GLY A 108 14.71 5.32 -0.58
N LYS A 109 15.47 6.07 0.22
CA LYS A 109 14.94 7.06 1.17
C LYS A 109 14.10 8.15 0.50
N ASP A 110 14.48 8.54 -0.70
CA ASP A 110 13.80 9.60 -1.47
C ASP A 110 12.43 9.16 -2.00
N ALA A 111 12.15 7.87 -2.00
CA ALA A 111 10.90 7.28 -2.49
C ALA A 111 9.78 7.25 -1.44
N ILE A 112 10.09 7.53 -0.17
CA ILE A 112 9.18 7.27 0.96
C ILE A 112 8.45 8.53 1.39
N TRP A 113 7.13 8.40 1.52
CA TRP A 113 6.23 9.41 2.05
C TRP A 113 5.34 8.80 3.12
N ALA A 114 4.88 9.57 4.09
CA ALA A 114 3.96 9.10 5.12
C ALA A 114 2.87 10.10 5.45
N PHE A 115 1.72 9.58 5.83
CA PHE A 115 0.68 10.35 6.48
C PHE A 115 1.00 10.53 7.97
N LYS A 116 0.42 11.56 8.59
CA LYS A 116 0.42 11.66 10.04
C LYS A 116 -0.35 10.47 10.64
N PRO A 117 0.14 9.84 11.73
CA PRO A 117 -0.56 8.74 12.40
C PRO A 117 -2.00 9.13 12.80
N THR A 118 -2.92 8.18 12.68
CA THR A 118 -4.28 8.31 13.22
C THR A 118 -4.27 8.22 14.74
N ARG A 119 -5.41 8.51 15.38
CA ARG A 119 -5.55 8.37 16.84
C ARG A 119 -5.44 6.92 17.28
N GLU A 120 -5.87 6.00 16.44
CA GLU A 120 -5.85 4.55 16.65
C GLU A 120 -4.45 3.94 16.47
N GLY A 121 -3.48 4.72 15.95
CA GLY A 121 -2.10 4.30 15.76
C GLY A 121 -1.77 3.78 14.37
N ASN A 122 -2.70 3.88 13.40
CA ASN A 122 -2.42 3.53 12.01
C ASN A 122 -1.63 4.65 11.32
N THR A 123 -0.66 4.25 10.51
CA THR A 123 0.10 5.15 9.65
C THR A 123 0.19 4.57 8.26
N VAL A 124 -0.34 5.28 7.27
CA VAL A 124 -0.17 4.89 5.87
C VAL A 124 1.14 5.46 5.35
N VAL A 125 1.99 4.58 4.84
CA VAL A 125 3.28 4.91 4.21
C VAL A 125 3.18 4.58 2.73
N LEU A 126 3.67 5.49 1.88
CA LEU A 126 3.78 5.31 0.44
C LEU A 126 5.24 5.14 0.07
N ALA A 127 5.53 4.16 -0.79
CA ALA A 127 6.82 3.96 -1.44
C ALA A 127 6.66 3.97 -2.96
N GLN A 128 7.44 4.77 -3.67
CA GLN A 128 7.40 4.91 -5.13
C GLN A 128 8.50 4.05 -5.77
N HIS A 129 8.19 3.38 -6.89
CA HIS A 129 9.24 2.68 -7.65
C HIS A 129 10.28 3.67 -8.18
N THR A 130 9.83 4.74 -8.85
CA THR A 130 10.68 5.88 -9.24
C THR A 130 10.38 7.06 -8.31
N PRO A 131 11.36 7.53 -7.54
CA PRO A 131 11.15 8.63 -6.60
C PRO A 131 10.63 9.89 -7.29
N SER A 132 9.60 10.52 -6.72
CA SER A 132 9.05 11.78 -7.19
C SER A 132 8.72 12.68 -6.00
N ARG A 133 9.13 13.95 -6.07
CA ARG A 133 8.87 14.95 -5.03
C ARG A 133 8.20 16.19 -5.65
N PRO A 134 6.93 16.08 -6.06
CA PRO A 134 6.20 17.21 -6.62
C PRO A 134 6.11 18.34 -5.60
N LYS A 135 6.15 19.59 -6.09
CA LYS A 135 5.95 20.77 -5.25
C LYS A 135 4.55 20.76 -4.65
N ARG A 136 4.39 21.47 -3.52
CA ARG A 136 3.12 21.49 -2.77
C ARG A 136 1.96 22.05 -3.59
N ASP A 137 2.19 23.06 -4.41
CA ASP A 137 1.19 23.65 -5.31
C ASP A 137 0.67 22.62 -6.33
N VAL A 138 1.57 21.80 -6.90
CA VAL A 138 1.20 20.70 -7.80
C VAL A 138 0.36 19.65 -7.08
N LEU A 139 0.71 19.30 -5.83
CA LEU A 139 -0.08 18.35 -5.03
C LEU A 139 -1.45 18.93 -4.69
N MET A 140 -1.54 20.23 -4.35
CA MET A 140 -2.80 20.89 -4.08
C MET A 140 -3.70 20.91 -5.31
N ALA A 141 -3.18 21.28 -6.48
CA ALA A 141 -3.97 21.28 -7.73
C ALA A 141 -4.52 19.89 -8.07
N ARG A 142 -3.73 18.83 -7.83
CA ARG A 142 -4.22 17.44 -7.98
C ARG A 142 -5.30 17.11 -6.95
N ALA A 143 -5.13 17.55 -5.71
CA ALA A 143 -6.11 17.32 -4.64
C ALA A 143 -7.43 18.01 -4.93
N ASP A 144 -7.41 19.27 -5.37
CA ASP A 144 -8.60 20.03 -5.75
C ASP A 144 -9.36 19.33 -6.89
N ARG A 145 -8.64 18.78 -7.85
CA ARG A 145 -9.23 17.97 -8.93
C ARG A 145 -9.91 16.70 -8.39
N ILE A 146 -9.27 15.97 -7.47
CA ILE A 146 -9.84 14.78 -6.83
C ILE A 146 -11.09 15.15 -6.04
N GLU A 147 -11.09 16.27 -5.30
CA GLU A 147 -12.26 16.76 -4.57
C GLU A 147 -13.40 17.08 -5.53
N PHE A 148 -13.11 17.76 -6.63
CA PHE A 148 -14.11 18.11 -7.63
C PHE A 148 -14.71 16.89 -8.34
N GLU A 149 -13.88 15.96 -8.78
CA GLU A 149 -14.32 14.81 -9.57
C GLU A 149 -14.97 13.70 -8.71
N TRP A 150 -14.51 13.54 -7.46
CA TRP A 150 -14.85 12.36 -6.64
C TRP A 150 -15.46 12.68 -5.27
N GLY A 151 -15.52 13.94 -4.89
CA GLY A 151 -16.03 14.36 -3.57
C GLY A 151 -15.15 13.90 -2.39
N LEU A 152 -13.90 13.53 -2.63
CA LEU A 152 -12.98 13.07 -1.60
C LEU A 152 -12.19 14.24 -1.01
N PRO A 153 -11.96 14.33 0.31
CA PRO A 153 -11.32 15.48 0.96
C PRO A 153 -9.79 15.51 0.76
N ALA A 154 -9.32 15.47 -0.48
CA ALA A 154 -7.91 15.26 -0.82
C ALA A 154 -7.02 16.45 -0.44
N SER A 155 -7.54 17.68 -0.41
CA SER A 155 -6.81 18.85 0.07
C SER A 155 -6.41 18.72 1.56
N LYS A 156 -7.24 18.04 2.37
CA LYS A 156 -6.90 17.72 3.76
C LYS A 156 -5.75 16.71 3.84
N TRP A 157 -5.69 15.75 2.89
CA TRP A 157 -4.62 14.75 2.87
C TRP A 157 -3.26 15.38 2.56
N VAL A 158 -3.17 16.32 1.63
CA VAL A 158 -1.92 17.02 1.30
C VAL A 158 -1.32 17.77 2.51
N ARG A 159 -2.15 18.20 3.47
CA ARG A 159 -1.66 18.87 4.68
C ARG A 159 -0.88 17.96 5.62
N VAL A 160 -1.21 16.68 5.63
CA VAL A 160 -0.67 15.67 6.56
C VAL A 160 0.19 14.60 5.88
N PHE A 161 0.36 14.67 4.55
CA PHE A 161 1.17 13.78 3.74
C PHE A 161 2.51 14.46 3.43
N LYS A 162 3.62 13.86 3.86
CA LYS A 162 4.95 14.45 3.76
C LYS A 162 6.00 13.42 3.34
N PRO A 163 7.06 13.84 2.61
CA PRO A 163 8.22 12.99 2.41
C PRO A 163 8.84 12.67 3.76
N MET A 164 9.27 11.44 3.95
CA MET A 164 10.06 11.06 5.10
C MET A 164 11.50 11.50 4.84
N LEU A 165 11.92 12.53 5.58
CA LEU A 165 13.31 12.97 5.59
C LEU A 165 14.09 12.06 6.55
N SER A 166 15.25 11.62 6.10
CA SER A 166 16.25 10.92 6.92
C SER A 166 16.82 11.81 8.01
#